data_8dfa4ed5dcac772452519882f05e2dea
#
_entry.id   8dfa4ed5dcac772452519882f05e2dea
#
_cell.length_a   1.000
_cell.length_b   1.000
_cell.length_c   1.000
_cell.angle_alpha   90.00
_cell.angle_beta   90.00
_cell.angle_gamma   90.00
#
_symmetry.space_group_name_H-M   'P 1'
#
loop_
_entity.id
_entity.type
_entity.pdbx_description
1 polymer ?
#
loop_
_entity_poly.entity_id
_entity_poly.type
_entity_poly.pdbx_seq_one_letter_code
_entity_poly.pdbx_strand_id
1 'polypeptide(L)'
;MRSWIFMVPLIAVNALVILVPSLEAMYYAFTNWTGYGSARFIGFTNFRMMFTSGQFWQACFHNVLWTAFFLIVPMTMGLGGAFMLSRITRFRTLFRAFYFIPYIMATVVSSIIWENLLNPNGGIGSSIGFLANVSFFGNQKLALGSVAFVNNWQWWGFLVVMFLAAMQGTSPVLYEAAQIDGARTWGQFWHITLPSIRPVLMFLALMTIVWSFLVFDYIYIITQGGPNNATQVVGTLMYTEAFSDQAAGYASAMGLFLGVLAIIVVVIYTRIRRRGWNI
;
A
#
# COMPACT_ATOMS: atom_id res chain seq x y z
N MET A 1 10.16 23.43 -31.72
CA MET A 1 10.86 22.13 -31.88
C MET A 1 11.98 21.85 -30.88
N ARG A 2 12.34 22.76 -29.97
CA ARG A 2 13.48 22.56 -29.01
C ARG A 2 13.10 22.13 -27.61
N SER A 3 11.80 22.07 -27.26
CA SER A 3 11.35 21.74 -25.90
C SER A 3 11.64 20.31 -25.46
N TRP A 4 11.77 19.37 -26.41
CA TRP A 4 12.10 17.97 -26.13
C TRP A 4 13.53 17.77 -25.59
N ILE A 5 14.45 18.70 -25.88
CA ILE A 5 15.84 18.62 -25.40
C ILE A 5 15.90 18.67 -23.88
N PHE A 6 15.02 19.44 -23.23
CA PHE A 6 14.92 19.53 -21.76
C PHE A 6 14.36 18.25 -21.12
N MET A 7 13.65 17.42 -21.88
CA MET A 7 13.15 16.12 -21.39
C MET A 7 14.17 14.99 -21.54
N VAL A 8 15.19 15.14 -22.40
CA VAL A 8 16.19 14.10 -22.66
C VAL A 8 16.91 13.63 -21.41
N PRO A 9 17.42 14.48 -20.50
CA PRO A 9 18.08 14.02 -19.29
C PRO A 9 17.14 13.21 -18.38
N LEU A 10 15.87 13.66 -18.24
CA LEU A 10 14.87 12.96 -17.45
C LEU A 10 14.52 11.59 -18.04
N ILE A 11 14.33 11.53 -19.36
CA ILE A 11 14.02 10.28 -20.07
C ILE A 11 15.23 9.34 -19.99
N ALA A 12 16.45 9.84 -20.15
CA ALA A 12 17.66 9.03 -20.08
C ALA A 12 17.84 8.41 -18.69
N VAL A 13 17.67 9.20 -17.62
CA VAL A 13 17.74 8.69 -16.24
C VAL A 13 16.65 7.64 -15.98
N ASN A 14 15.41 7.90 -16.38
CA ASN A 14 14.33 6.92 -16.23
C ASN A 14 14.59 5.63 -17.03
N ALA A 15 15.11 5.75 -18.27
CA ALA A 15 15.45 4.60 -19.07
C ALA A 15 16.57 3.76 -18.43
N LEU A 16 17.62 4.38 -17.95
CA LEU A 16 18.76 3.68 -17.34
C LEU A 16 18.43 3.07 -15.97
N VAL A 17 17.64 3.77 -15.13
CA VAL A 17 17.42 3.36 -13.74
C VAL A 17 16.18 2.50 -13.58
N ILE A 18 15.18 2.67 -14.43
CA ILE A 18 13.90 1.95 -14.32
C ILE A 18 13.72 0.97 -15.47
N LEU A 19 13.80 1.45 -16.73
CA LEU A 19 13.44 0.63 -17.88
C LEU A 19 14.44 -0.51 -18.10
N VAL A 20 15.75 -0.22 -18.07
CA VAL A 20 16.79 -1.25 -18.29
C VAL A 20 16.72 -2.33 -17.21
N PRO A 21 16.76 -2.04 -15.89
CA PRO A 21 16.64 -3.08 -14.86
C PRO A 21 15.33 -3.86 -14.92
N SER A 22 14.22 -3.20 -15.33
CA SER A 22 12.94 -3.91 -15.51
C SER A 22 12.99 -4.91 -16.66
N LEU A 23 13.62 -4.57 -17.77
CA LEU A 23 13.82 -5.48 -18.90
C LEU A 23 14.78 -6.62 -18.55
N GLU A 24 15.85 -6.32 -17.80
CA GLU A 24 16.75 -7.35 -17.27
C GLU A 24 16.02 -8.31 -16.33
N ALA A 25 15.21 -7.81 -15.39
CA ALA A 25 14.39 -8.65 -14.51
C ALA A 25 13.41 -9.52 -15.31
N MET A 26 12.80 -8.97 -16.38
CA MET A 26 11.96 -9.76 -17.30
C MET A 26 12.76 -10.89 -17.97
N TYR A 27 13.98 -10.63 -18.43
CA TYR A 27 14.84 -11.65 -19.01
C TYR A 27 15.23 -12.72 -17.97
N TYR A 28 15.68 -12.28 -16.78
CA TYR A 28 16.10 -13.20 -15.72
C TYR A 28 14.97 -14.07 -15.20
N ALA A 29 13.72 -13.65 -15.27
CA ALA A 29 12.56 -14.46 -14.92
C ALA A 29 12.48 -15.80 -15.71
N PHE A 30 13.10 -15.86 -16.90
CA PHE A 30 13.16 -17.05 -17.75
C PHE A 30 14.50 -17.81 -17.65
N THR A 31 15.31 -17.49 -16.65
CA THR A 31 16.65 -18.06 -16.47
C THR A 31 16.83 -18.68 -15.11
N ASN A 32 17.86 -19.51 -14.95
CA ASN A 32 18.29 -20.06 -13.67
C ASN A 32 19.29 -19.14 -12.94
N TRP A 33 19.18 -17.82 -13.12
CA TRP A 33 20.14 -16.88 -12.56
C TRP A 33 20.11 -16.89 -11.04
N THR A 34 21.30 -16.93 -10.44
CA THR A 34 21.49 -16.97 -8.99
C THR A 34 21.72 -15.60 -8.34
N GLY A 35 21.75 -14.52 -9.15
CA GLY A 35 22.12 -13.17 -8.73
C GLY A 35 23.55 -12.79 -9.10
N TYR A 36 24.38 -13.74 -9.52
CA TYR A 36 25.75 -13.53 -9.98
C TYR A 36 26.13 -14.57 -11.06
N GLY A 37 27.17 -14.26 -11.83
CA GLY A 37 27.64 -15.14 -12.89
C GLY A 37 26.72 -15.22 -14.11
N SER A 38 26.86 -16.28 -14.89
CA SER A 38 26.13 -16.46 -16.16
C SER A 38 24.73 -17.03 -15.92
N ALA A 39 23.74 -16.45 -16.56
CA ALA A 39 22.37 -16.94 -16.60
C ALA A 39 22.15 -17.89 -17.78
N ARG A 40 21.57 -19.06 -17.54
CA ARG A 40 21.13 -19.98 -18.58
C ARG A 40 19.63 -19.88 -18.76
N PHE A 41 19.17 -19.79 -20.00
CA PHE A 41 17.74 -19.77 -20.31
C PHE A 41 17.08 -21.13 -20.01
N ILE A 42 16.00 -21.12 -19.21
CA ILE A 42 15.23 -22.31 -18.80
C ILE A 42 13.73 -22.20 -19.14
N GLY A 43 13.36 -21.23 -19.96
CA GLY A 43 11.97 -20.99 -20.37
C GLY A 43 11.04 -20.71 -19.20
N PHE A 44 9.91 -21.37 -19.13
CA PHE A 44 8.86 -21.14 -18.13
C PHE A 44 9.03 -21.95 -16.82
N THR A 45 10.18 -22.54 -16.59
CA THR A 45 10.43 -23.40 -15.41
C THR A 45 10.16 -22.65 -14.10
N ASN A 46 10.65 -21.43 -13.95
CA ASN A 46 10.41 -20.60 -12.76
C ASN A 46 8.93 -20.34 -12.53
N PHE A 47 8.18 -20.06 -13.58
CA PHE A 47 6.71 -19.84 -13.47
C PHE A 47 5.99 -21.13 -13.08
N ARG A 48 6.39 -22.26 -13.62
CA ARG A 48 5.82 -23.54 -13.21
C ARG A 48 6.10 -23.82 -11.73
N MET A 49 7.33 -23.64 -11.26
CA MET A 49 7.69 -23.76 -9.84
C MET A 49 6.86 -22.81 -8.97
N MET A 50 6.75 -21.55 -9.35
CA MET A 50 5.96 -20.55 -8.66
C MET A 50 4.50 -20.96 -8.50
N PHE A 51 3.83 -21.33 -9.60
CA PHE A 51 2.41 -21.69 -9.56
C PHE A 51 2.12 -23.04 -8.86
N THR A 52 3.12 -23.92 -8.70
CA THR A 52 2.99 -25.15 -7.93
C THR A 52 3.41 -24.99 -6.47
N SER A 53 4.01 -23.86 -6.08
CA SER A 53 4.46 -23.58 -4.72
C SER A 53 3.30 -23.22 -3.79
N GLY A 54 3.10 -24.01 -2.74
CA GLY A 54 2.13 -23.67 -1.68
C GLY A 54 2.49 -22.41 -0.92
N GLN A 55 3.79 -22.14 -0.71
CA GLN A 55 4.28 -20.95 -0.04
C GLN A 55 4.00 -19.67 -0.85
N PHE A 56 4.14 -19.74 -2.18
CA PHE A 56 3.79 -18.63 -3.06
C PHE A 56 2.30 -18.28 -2.96
N TRP A 57 1.41 -19.27 -2.99
CA TRP A 57 -0.03 -19.02 -2.88
C TRP A 57 -0.43 -18.51 -1.50
N GLN A 58 0.23 -18.98 -0.44
CA GLN A 58 0.04 -18.43 0.90
C GLN A 58 0.46 -16.96 0.95
N ALA A 59 1.60 -16.60 0.38
CA ALA A 59 2.06 -15.22 0.29
C ALA A 59 1.08 -14.34 -0.53
N CYS A 60 0.57 -14.84 -1.65
CA CYS A 60 -0.48 -14.17 -2.42
C CYS A 60 -1.75 -13.94 -1.60
N PHE A 61 -2.17 -14.94 -0.83
CA PHE A 61 -3.34 -14.82 0.05
C PHE A 61 -3.15 -13.73 1.10
N HIS A 62 -1.96 -13.63 1.71
CA HIS A 62 -1.64 -12.56 2.66
C HIS A 62 -1.63 -11.18 1.97
N ASN A 63 -1.14 -11.06 0.74
CA ASN A 63 -1.27 -9.82 -0.05
C ASN A 63 -2.74 -9.45 -0.29
N VAL A 64 -3.62 -10.41 -0.58
CA VAL A 64 -5.07 -10.16 -0.75
C VAL A 64 -5.69 -9.68 0.57
N LEU A 65 -5.40 -10.35 1.70
CA LEU A 65 -5.88 -9.92 3.02
C LEU A 65 -5.37 -8.51 3.37
N TRP A 66 -4.11 -8.23 3.09
CA TRP A 66 -3.50 -6.91 3.27
C TRP A 66 -4.22 -5.85 2.43
N THR A 67 -4.42 -6.12 1.16
CA THR A 67 -5.13 -5.21 0.25
C THR A 67 -6.56 -4.95 0.72
N ALA A 68 -7.28 -5.98 1.12
CA ALA A 68 -8.64 -5.86 1.63
C ALA A 68 -8.68 -5.00 2.91
N PHE A 69 -7.75 -5.24 3.85
CA PHE A 69 -7.64 -4.43 5.06
C PHE A 69 -7.40 -2.95 4.72
N PHE A 70 -6.46 -2.65 3.81
CA PHE A 70 -6.11 -1.27 3.46
C PHE A 70 -7.17 -0.55 2.64
N LEU A 71 -7.96 -1.27 1.85
CA LEU A 71 -9.13 -0.69 1.16
C LEU A 71 -10.31 -0.41 2.09
N ILE A 72 -10.43 -1.13 3.21
CA ILE A 72 -11.54 -0.96 4.12
C ILE A 72 -11.15 -0.04 5.28
N VAL A 73 -10.16 -0.42 6.08
CA VAL A 73 -9.87 0.25 7.36
C VAL A 73 -9.27 1.63 7.16
N PRO A 74 -8.08 1.83 6.57
CA PRO A 74 -7.53 3.17 6.44
C PRO A 74 -8.34 4.07 5.49
N MET A 75 -8.98 3.51 4.45
CA MET A 75 -9.83 4.32 3.56
C MET A 75 -11.05 4.88 4.29
N THR A 76 -11.75 4.07 5.09
CA THR A 76 -12.89 4.55 5.89
C THR A 76 -12.45 5.48 7.00
N MET A 77 -11.36 5.18 7.71
CA MET A 77 -10.78 6.08 8.72
C MET A 77 -10.35 7.41 8.11
N GLY A 78 -9.67 7.38 6.97
CA GLY A 78 -9.22 8.58 6.24
C GLY A 78 -10.38 9.44 5.79
N LEU A 79 -11.40 8.83 5.20
CA LEU A 79 -12.62 9.52 4.75
C LEU A 79 -13.40 10.12 5.93
N GLY A 80 -13.59 9.36 7.00
CA GLY A 80 -14.25 9.81 8.24
C GLY A 80 -13.49 10.96 8.91
N GLY A 81 -12.16 10.82 9.05
CA GLY A 81 -11.30 11.87 9.59
C GLY A 81 -11.32 13.14 8.76
N ALA A 82 -11.29 13.03 7.44
CA ALA A 82 -11.40 14.18 6.52
C ALA A 82 -12.76 14.86 6.66
N PHE A 83 -13.85 14.09 6.71
CA PHE A 83 -15.19 14.61 6.88
C PHE A 83 -15.34 15.35 8.22
N MET A 84 -14.87 14.80 9.33
CA MET A 84 -14.86 15.49 10.61
C MET A 84 -14.05 16.79 10.54
N LEU A 85 -12.84 16.72 9.96
CA LEU A 85 -11.96 17.87 9.85
C LEU A 85 -12.47 18.95 8.90
N SER A 86 -13.29 18.59 7.90
CA SER A 86 -13.94 19.54 7.00
C SER A 86 -14.92 20.47 7.74
N ARG A 87 -15.48 20.04 8.87
CA ARG A 87 -16.44 20.77 9.70
C ARG A 87 -15.79 21.64 10.77
N ILE A 88 -14.51 21.42 11.06
CA ILE A 88 -13.77 22.19 12.07
C ILE A 88 -13.13 23.39 11.38
N THR A 89 -13.40 24.59 11.87
CA THR A 89 -12.77 25.84 11.40
C THR A 89 -11.57 26.23 12.25
N ARG A 90 -11.71 26.06 13.58
CA ARG A 90 -10.67 26.43 14.55
C ARG A 90 -9.67 25.27 14.71
N PHE A 91 -8.36 25.58 14.69
CA PHE A 91 -7.27 24.58 14.83
C PHE A 91 -7.17 23.53 13.71
N ARG A 92 -7.84 23.72 12.58
CA ARG A 92 -7.84 22.77 11.46
C ARG A 92 -6.43 22.42 10.97
N THR A 93 -5.55 23.42 10.88
CA THR A 93 -4.15 23.23 10.47
C THR A 93 -3.37 22.36 11.48
N LEU A 94 -3.63 22.59 12.77
CA LEU A 94 -2.99 21.80 13.83
C LEU A 94 -3.42 20.32 13.76
N PHE A 95 -4.71 20.05 13.62
CA PHE A 95 -5.20 18.68 13.46
C PHE A 95 -4.65 18.01 12.19
N ARG A 96 -4.57 18.75 11.08
CA ARG A 96 -3.91 18.23 9.86
C ARG A 96 -2.46 17.82 10.13
N ALA A 97 -1.71 18.64 10.84
CA ALA A 97 -0.33 18.34 11.20
C ALA A 97 -0.26 17.05 12.05
N PHE A 98 -1.08 16.92 13.09
CA PHE A 98 -1.11 15.72 13.91
C PHE A 98 -1.42 14.44 13.15
N TYR A 99 -2.39 14.47 12.23
CA TYR A 99 -2.68 13.30 11.38
C TYR A 99 -1.54 12.99 10.41
N PHE A 100 -0.82 14.00 9.93
CA PHE A 100 0.20 13.83 8.92
C PHE A 100 1.59 13.50 9.49
N ILE A 101 1.88 13.85 10.75
CA ILE A 101 3.17 13.57 11.41
C ILE A 101 3.57 12.09 11.30
N PRO A 102 2.72 11.09 11.59
CA PRO A 102 3.10 9.69 11.43
C PRO A 102 3.54 9.34 10.01
N TYR A 103 2.91 9.90 9.00
CA TYR A 103 3.20 9.60 7.60
C TYR A 103 4.60 10.05 7.15
N ILE A 104 5.14 11.13 7.70
CA ILE A 104 6.48 11.62 7.35
C ILE A 104 7.61 10.90 8.08
N MET A 105 7.29 10.03 9.04
CA MET A 105 8.30 9.23 9.73
C MET A 105 8.85 8.14 8.79
N ALA A 106 10.15 7.85 8.91
CA ALA A 106 10.72 6.72 8.20
C ALA A 106 10.08 5.40 8.66
N THR A 107 9.75 4.52 7.72
CA THR A 107 9.12 3.22 8.01
C THR A 107 9.88 2.40 9.05
N VAL A 108 11.22 2.41 8.97
CA VAL A 108 12.09 1.71 9.94
C VAL A 108 11.87 2.23 11.36
N VAL A 109 11.86 3.56 11.53
CA VAL A 109 11.67 4.20 12.83
C VAL A 109 10.29 3.86 13.41
N SER A 110 9.26 3.97 12.58
CA SER A 110 7.89 3.63 12.94
C SER A 110 7.77 2.16 13.37
N SER A 111 8.38 1.25 12.61
CA SER A 111 8.38 -0.18 12.91
C SER A 111 9.04 -0.50 14.25
N ILE A 112 10.22 0.06 14.51
CA ILE A 112 10.97 -0.15 15.76
C ILE A 112 10.21 0.43 16.97
N ILE A 113 9.60 1.61 16.82
CA ILE A 113 8.79 2.20 17.89
C ILE A 113 7.64 1.27 18.28
N TRP A 114 6.86 0.79 17.29
CA TRP A 114 5.71 -0.07 17.56
C TRP A 114 6.12 -1.46 18.04
N GLU A 115 7.23 -2.01 17.54
CA GLU A 115 7.79 -3.27 18.03
C GLU A 115 8.13 -3.19 19.54
N ASN A 116 8.77 -2.09 19.96
CA ASN A 116 9.07 -1.86 21.38
C ASN A 116 7.80 -1.57 22.19
N LEU A 117 6.86 -0.79 21.68
CA LEU A 117 5.61 -0.47 22.38
C LEU A 117 4.74 -1.71 22.62
N LEU A 118 4.67 -2.61 21.64
CA LEU A 118 3.86 -3.84 21.71
C LEU A 118 4.65 -5.07 22.18
N ASN A 119 5.88 -4.88 22.67
CA ASN A 119 6.69 -5.96 23.23
C ASN A 119 6.04 -6.51 24.51
N PRO A 120 5.75 -7.82 24.61
CA PRO A 120 5.11 -8.41 25.78
C PRO A 120 5.97 -8.37 27.05
N ASN A 121 7.31 -8.28 26.90
CA ASN A 121 8.25 -8.37 28.01
C ASN A 121 8.71 -7.02 28.59
N GLY A 122 8.26 -5.88 28.08
CA GLY A 122 8.74 -4.59 28.56
C GLY A 122 8.12 -3.38 27.87
N GLY A 123 7.25 -3.59 26.88
CA GLY A 123 6.54 -2.51 26.21
C GLY A 123 5.35 -1.98 27.03
N ILE A 124 4.76 -0.89 26.56
CA ILE A 124 3.53 -0.33 27.16
C ILE A 124 2.42 -1.39 27.24
N GLY A 125 2.33 -2.27 26.24
CA GLY A 125 1.38 -3.39 26.23
C GLY A 125 1.48 -4.29 27.46
N SER A 126 2.67 -4.50 28.01
CA SER A 126 2.88 -5.31 29.20
C SER A 126 2.28 -4.69 30.48
N SER A 127 2.15 -3.36 30.53
CA SER A 127 1.60 -2.61 31.64
C SER A 127 0.07 -2.49 31.60
N ILE A 128 -0.55 -2.86 30.47
CA ILE A 128 -2.00 -2.80 30.29
C ILE A 128 -2.56 -4.21 30.46
N GLY A 129 -3.26 -4.48 31.57
CA GLY A 129 -3.64 -5.82 32.06
C GLY A 129 -4.20 -6.79 30.99
N PHE A 130 -5.07 -6.34 30.08
CA PHE A 130 -5.61 -7.21 29.03
C PHE A 130 -4.68 -7.43 27.84
N LEU A 131 -3.60 -6.67 27.73
CA LEU A 131 -2.56 -6.79 26.69
C LEU A 131 -1.26 -7.44 27.21
N ALA A 132 -1.13 -7.58 28.53
CA ALA A 132 0.12 -7.93 29.21
C ALA A 132 0.76 -9.25 28.76
N ASN A 133 0.00 -10.19 28.21
CA ASN A 133 0.53 -11.50 27.75
C ASN A 133 0.30 -11.73 26.26
N VAL A 134 -0.02 -10.67 25.51
CA VAL A 134 -0.31 -10.79 24.09
C VAL A 134 0.96 -10.58 23.28
N SER A 135 1.49 -11.64 22.69
CA SER A 135 2.58 -11.55 21.72
C SER A 135 2.02 -11.16 20.35
N PHE A 136 1.90 -9.86 20.09
CA PHE A 136 1.31 -9.34 18.87
C PHE A 136 2.03 -9.81 17.60
N PHE A 137 3.35 -9.76 17.58
CA PHE A 137 4.16 -10.13 16.43
C PHE A 137 4.65 -11.59 16.47
N GLY A 138 4.64 -12.22 17.65
CA GLY A 138 5.03 -13.62 17.81
C GLY A 138 3.88 -14.64 17.68
N ASN A 139 2.63 -14.19 17.61
CA ASN A 139 1.47 -15.07 17.44
C ASN A 139 1.07 -15.16 15.97
N GLN A 140 1.03 -16.36 15.40
CA GLN A 140 0.71 -16.61 13.99
C GLN A 140 -0.63 -16.00 13.54
N LYS A 141 -1.63 -15.97 14.42
CA LYS A 141 -2.96 -15.46 14.08
C LYS A 141 -3.05 -13.93 14.15
N LEU A 142 -2.20 -13.30 14.96
CA LEU A 142 -2.24 -11.86 15.20
C LEU A 142 -1.20 -11.09 14.39
N ALA A 143 -0.08 -11.72 14.05
CA ALA A 143 1.09 -11.03 13.52
C ALA A 143 0.78 -10.20 12.28
N LEU A 144 0.11 -10.76 11.26
CA LEU A 144 -0.20 -10.02 10.03
C LEU A 144 -1.09 -8.80 10.30
N GLY A 145 -2.13 -8.95 11.13
CA GLY A 145 -3.02 -7.87 11.54
C GLY A 145 -2.30 -6.80 12.37
N SER A 146 -1.37 -7.20 13.24
CA SER A 146 -0.57 -6.28 14.05
C SER A 146 0.38 -5.45 13.20
N VAL A 147 1.05 -6.06 12.23
CA VAL A 147 1.90 -5.33 11.27
C VAL A 147 1.05 -4.40 10.40
N ALA A 148 -0.14 -4.84 9.96
CA ALA A 148 -1.07 -4.01 9.21
C ALA A 148 -1.56 -2.81 10.03
N PHE A 149 -1.80 -2.98 11.33
CA PHE A 149 -2.15 -1.87 12.25
C PHE A 149 -1.02 -0.84 12.34
N VAL A 150 0.24 -1.26 12.47
CA VAL A 150 1.40 -0.35 12.50
C VAL A 150 1.50 0.46 11.21
N ASN A 151 1.37 -0.18 10.07
CA ASN A 151 1.37 0.52 8.78
C ASN A 151 0.13 1.43 8.63
N ASN A 152 -1.05 1.00 9.09
CA ASN A 152 -2.25 1.83 9.08
C ASN A 152 -2.07 3.11 9.90
N TRP A 153 -1.46 3.06 11.09
CA TRP A 153 -1.18 4.24 11.91
C TRP A 153 -0.41 5.32 11.14
N GLN A 154 0.47 4.92 10.26
CA GLN A 154 1.22 5.84 9.40
C GLN A 154 0.41 6.27 8.16
N TRP A 155 -0.35 5.37 7.56
CA TRP A 155 -0.98 5.56 6.25
C TRP A 155 -2.29 6.36 6.28
N TRP A 156 -3.17 6.12 7.27
CA TRP A 156 -4.50 6.73 7.27
C TRP A 156 -4.48 8.25 7.36
N GLY A 157 -3.48 8.83 8.04
CA GLY A 157 -3.30 10.28 8.14
C GLY A 157 -3.04 10.95 6.79
N PHE A 158 -2.28 10.30 5.89
CA PHE A 158 -2.15 10.73 4.50
C PHE A 158 -3.50 10.75 3.79
N LEU A 159 -4.30 9.71 3.95
CA LEU A 159 -5.64 9.64 3.36
C LEU A 159 -6.57 10.75 3.90
N VAL A 160 -6.50 11.07 5.20
CA VAL A 160 -7.25 12.21 5.77
C VAL A 160 -6.91 13.50 5.04
N VAL A 161 -5.63 13.78 4.82
CA VAL A 161 -5.20 15.02 4.14
C VAL A 161 -5.65 15.04 2.68
N MET A 162 -5.52 13.92 1.97
CA MET A 162 -5.91 13.81 0.57
C MET A 162 -7.43 13.95 0.37
N PHE A 163 -8.24 13.26 1.18
CA PHE A 163 -9.69 13.42 1.13
C PHE A 163 -10.14 14.82 1.53
N LEU A 164 -9.51 15.40 2.55
CA LEU A 164 -9.81 16.77 2.96
C LEU A 164 -9.54 17.79 1.83
N ALA A 165 -8.41 17.63 1.13
CA ALA A 165 -8.09 18.47 -0.02
C ALA A 165 -9.13 18.32 -1.15
N ALA A 166 -9.55 17.06 -1.41
CA ALA A 166 -10.60 16.79 -2.39
C ALA A 166 -11.95 17.43 -2.01
N MET A 167 -12.35 17.33 -0.73
CA MET A 167 -13.59 17.93 -0.22
C MET A 167 -13.59 19.47 -0.33
N GLN A 168 -12.41 20.10 -0.22
CA GLN A 168 -12.29 21.56 -0.38
C GLN A 168 -12.55 22.06 -1.80
N GLY A 169 -12.43 21.19 -2.80
CA GLY A 169 -12.74 21.47 -4.19
C GLY A 169 -14.25 21.50 -4.50
N THR A 170 -15.09 21.04 -3.56
CA THR A 170 -16.56 21.03 -3.76
C THR A 170 -17.13 22.42 -3.55
N SER A 171 -17.98 22.88 -4.49
CA SER A 171 -18.60 24.21 -4.40
C SER A 171 -19.45 24.39 -3.15
N PRO A 172 -19.25 25.46 -2.35
CA PRO A 172 -20.08 25.76 -1.17
C PRO A 172 -21.56 25.93 -1.51
N VAL A 173 -21.88 26.42 -2.69
CA VAL A 173 -23.26 26.66 -3.16
C VAL A 173 -24.10 25.37 -3.13
N LEU A 174 -23.48 24.22 -3.42
CA LEU A 174 -24.18 22.93 -3.35
C LEU A 174 -24.62 22.58 -1.92
N TYR A 175 -23.80 22.92 -0.93
CA TYR A 175 -24.14 22.69 0.48
C TYR A 175 -25.20 23.66 0.98
N GLU A 176 -25.15 24.92 0.55
CA GLU A 176 -26.14 25.94 0.88
C GLU A 176 -27.53 25.60 0.29
N ALA A 177 -27.59 25.22 -0.99
CA ALA A 177 -28.83 24.77 -1.63
C ALA A 177 -29.43 23.54 -0.89
N ALA A 178 -28.59 22.54 -0.58
CA ALA A 178 -29.05 21.36 0.14
C ALA A 178 -29.54 21.66 1.57
N GLN A 179 -29.00 22.68 2.22
CA GLN A 179 -29.51 23.14 3.53
C GLN A 179 -30.90 23.77 3.40
N ILE A 180 -31.16 24.54 2.35
CA ILE A 180 -32.47 25.10 2.06
C ILE A 180 -33.50 23.99 1.80
N ASP A 181 -33.06 22.90 1.11
CA ASP A 181 -33.87 21.69 0.87
C ASP A 181 -34.02 20.80 2.11
N GLY A 182 -33.51 21.21 3.28
CA GLY A 182 -33.62 20.47 4.54
C GLY A 182 -32.66 19.29 4.67
N ALA A 183 -31.67 19.14 3.80
CA ALA A 183 -30.70 18.07 3.86
C ALA A 183 -29.77 18.22 5.10
N ARG A 184 -29.82 17.22 5.98
CA ARG A 184 -28.91 17.13 7.15
C ARG A 184 -27.49 16.77 6.72
N THR A 185 -26.54 16.94 7.64
CA THR A 185 -25.10 16.66 7.46
C THR A 185 -24.81 15.33 6.77
N TRP A 186 -25.51 14.26 7.18
CA TRP A 186 -25.31 12.91 6.64
C TRP A 186 -25.84 12.79 5.20
N GLY A 187 -26.97 13.44 4.91
CA GLY A 187 -27.52 13.55 3.55
C GLY A 187 -26.55 14.30 2.61
N GLN A 188 -26.00 15.43 3.06
CA GLN A 188 -24.99 16.19 2.31
C GLN A 188 -23.72 15.35 2.05
N PHE A 189 -23.29 14.54 3.02
CA PHE A 189 -22.14 13.65 2.83
C PHE A 189 -22.36 12.66 1.69
N TRP A 190 -23.47 11.94 1.71
CA TRP A 190 -23.74 10.88 0.73
C TRP A 190 -24.10 11.39 -0.66
N HIS A 191 -24.81 12.53 -0.75
CA HIS A 191 -25.36 13.03 -2.02
C HIS A 191 -24.53 14.17 -2.64
N ILE A 192 -23.67 14.84 -1.87
CA ILE A 192 -22.84 15.93 -2.38
C ILE A 192 -21.35 15.58 -2.21
N THR A 193 -20.90 15.36 -0.96
CA THR A 193 -19.47 15.21 -0.67
C THR A 193 -18.89 13.97 -1.36
N LEU A 194 -19.48 12.81 -1.11
CA LEU A 194 -18.94 11.54 -1.63
C LEU A 194 -18.96 11.46 -3.16
N PRO A 195 -20.03 11.87 -3.87
CA PRO A 195 -20.00 11.95 -5.33
C PRO A 195 -18.95 12.94 -5.86
N SER A 196 -18.80 14.12 -5.25
CA SER A 196 -17.83 15.13 -5.69
C SER A 196 -16.38 14.66 -5.56
N ILE A 197 -16.04 13.91 -4.52
CA ILE A 197 -14.68 13.40 -4.30
C ILE A 197 -14.42 12.02 -4.92
N ARG A 198 -15.42 11.45 -5.57
CA ARG A 198 -15.36 10.09 -6.16
C ARG A 198 -14.13 9.86 -7.05
N PRO A 199 -13.70 10.81 -7.92
CA PRO A 199 -12.49 10.63 -8.73
C PRO A 199 -11.23 10.45 -7.87
N VAL A 200 -11.10 11.21 -6.78
CA VAL A 200 -9.96 11.13 -5.85
C VAL A 200 -10.04 9.84 -5.03
N LEU A 201 -11.23 9.45 -4.57
CA LEU A 201 -11.44 8.20 -3.85
C LEU A 201 -10.99 6.99 -4.68
N MET A 202 -11.39 6.94 -5.95
CA MET A 202 -10.99 5.85 -6.86
C MET A 202 -9.50 5.86 -7.17
N PHE A 203 -8.89 7.04 -7.30
CA PHE A 203 -7.45 7.17 -7.48
C PHE A 203 -6.69 6.67 -6.24
N LEU A 204 -7.12 7.05 -5.05
CA LEU A 204 -6.50 6.60 -3.80
C LEU A 204 -6.72 5.09 -3.58
N ALA A 205 -7.87 4.54 -3.96
CA ALA A 205 -8.10 3.11 -3.94
C ALA A 205 -7.16 2.36 -4.91
N LEU A 206 -6.97 2.86 -6.13
CA LEU A 206 -6.00 2.32 -7.08
C LEU A 206 -4.58 2.32 -6.49
N MET A 207 -4.14 3.46 -5.95
CA MET A 207 -2.82 3.59 -5.34
C MET A 207 -2.65 2.62 -4.18
N THR A 208 -3.67 2.50 -3.33
CA THR A 208 -3.67 1.56 -2.20
C THR A 208 -3.52 0.10 -2.66
N ILE A 209 -4.23 -0.32 -3.71
CA ILE A 209 -4.10 -1.67 -4.27
C ILE A 209 -2.68 -1.92 -4.79
N VAL A 210 -2.15 -0.99 -5.59
CA VAL A 210 -0.81 -1.15 -6.17
C VAL A 210 0.26 -1.22 -5.08
N TRP A 211 0.20 -0.35 -4.07
CA TRP A 211 1.15 -0.36 -2.95
C TRP A 211 1.00 -1.59 -2.05
N SER A 212 -0.22 -2.12 -1.90
CA SER A 212 -0.46 -3.36 -1.16
C SER A 212 0.18 -4.58 -1.84
N PHE A 213 0.30 -4.60 -3.16
CA PHE A 213 1.03 -5.67 -3.86
C PHE A 213 2.54 -5.58 -3.64
N LEU A 214 3.06 -4.35 -3.45
CA LEU A 214 4.48 -4.07 -3.26
C LEU A 214 4.89 -4.00 -1.79
N VAL A 215 3.99 -4.35 -0.86
CA VAL A 215 4.30 -4.31 0.57
C VAL A 215 5.49 -5.21 0.89
N PHE A 216 6.47 -4.64 1.60
CA PHE A 216 7.70 -5.32 1.99
C PHE A 216 8.20 -4.81 3.35
N ASP A 217 8.46 -3.50 3.46
CA ASP A 217 9.25 -2.89 4.53
C ASP A 217 8.77 -3.25 5.93
N TYR A 218 7.49 -3.01 6.23
CA TYR A 218 6.92 -3.27 7.56
C TYR A 218 7.01 -4.74 7.95
N ILE A 219 6.70 -5.64 7.03
CA ILE A 219 6.73 -7.08 7.27
C ILE A 219 8.16 -7.55 7.46
N TYR A 220 9.08 -7.08 6.62
CA TYR A 220 10.48 -7.46 6.70
C TYR A 220 11.14 -6.95 7.99
N ILE A 221 10.88 -5.70 8.39
CA ILE A 221 11.51 -5.10 9.57
C ILE A 221 10.98 -5.73 10.86
N ILE A 222 9.65 -5.92 10.98
CA ILE A 222 9.02 -6.34 12.23
C ILE A 222 9.06 -7.85 12.41
N THR A 223 8.78 -8.63 11.36
CA THR A 223 8.56 -10.08 11.48
C THR A 223 9.40 -10.94 10.55
N GLN A 224 10.02 -10.35 9.53
CA GLN A 224 10.76 -11.07 8.47
C GLN A 224 9.92 -12.19 7.81
N GLY A 225 8.60 -12.00 7.73
CA GLY A 225 7.65 -13.01 7.23
C GLY A 225 7.15 -14.00 8.29
N GLY A 226 7.74 -14.00 9.50
CA GLY A 226 7.39 -14.90 10.61
C GLY A 226 6.15 -14.47 11.41
N PRO A 227 5.81 -15.26 12.46
CA PRO A 227 6.30 -16.59 12.75
C PRO A 227 5.74 -17.64 11.78
N ASN A 228 6.55 -18.61 11.40
CA ASN A 228 6.14 -19.73 10.52
C ASN A 228 5.41 -19.27 9.23
N ASN A 229 5.96 -18.28 8.53
CA ASN A 229 5.41 -17.66 7.32
C ASN A 229 4.02 -16.98 7.48
N ALA A 230 3.56 -16.74 8.73
CA ALA A 230 2.23 -16.18 8.98
C ALA A 230 2.06 -14.73 8.49
N THR A 231 3.15 -14.02 8.25
CA THR A 231 3.14 -12.67 7.68
C THR A 231 3.82 -12.59 6.31
N GLN A 232 4.27 -13.74 5.78
CA GLN A 232 4.95 -13.80 4.49
C GLN A 232 4.05 -13.25 3.38
N VAL A 233 4.54 -12.25 2.67
CA VAL A 233 3.93 -11.70 1.45
C VAL A 233 4.85 -11.95 0.27
N VAL A 234 4.35 -11.75 -0.95
CA VAL A 234 5.16 -12.03 -2.14
C VAL A 234 6.44 -11.20 -2.15
N GLY A 235 6.40 -9.93 -1.69
CA GLY A 235 7.60 -9.07 -1.61
C GLY A 235 8.69 -9.64 -0.69
N THR A 236 8.34 -10.15 0.50
CA THR A 236 9.31 -10.75 1.42
C THR A 236 9.76 -12.12 0.94
N LEU A 237 8.89 -12.90 0.30
CA LEU A 237 9.26 -14.17 -0.33
C LEU A 237 10.27 -13.94 -1.46
N MET A 238 10.03 -12.97 -2.34
CA MET A 238 10.98 -12.58 -3.39
C MET A 238 12.36 -12.23 -2.83
N TYR A 239 12.39 -11.49 -1.73
CA TYR A 239 13.64 -11.11 -1.09
C TYR A 239 14.40 -12.35 -0.57
N THR A 240 13.71 -13.25 0.11
CA THR A 240 14.31 -14.50 0.62
C THR A 240 14.85 -15.34 -0.53
N GLU A 241 14.07 -15.59 -1.56
CA GLU A 241 14.48 -16.37 -2.72
C GLU A 241 15.66 -15.73 -3.47
N ALA A 242 15.66 -14.41 -3.63
CA ALA A 242 16.72 -13.71 -4.36
C ALA A 242 18.04 -13.69 -3.60
N PHE A 243 18.00 -13.40 -2.29
CA PHE A 243 19.20 -13.06 -1.51
C PHE A 243 19.64 -14.18 -0.55
N SER A 244 18.72 -14.92 0.04
CA SER A 244 19.04 -16.02 0.95
C SER A 244 19.22 -17.32 0.17
N ASP A 245 18.30 -17.64 -0.74
CA ASP A 245 18.31 -18.92 -1.46
C ASP A 245 19.02 -18.83 -2.82
N GLN A 246 19.51 -17.62 -3.17
CA GLN A 246 20.27 -17.37 -4.40
C GLN A 246 19.53 -17.83 -5.67
N ALA A 247 18.22 -17.68 -5.68
CA ALA A 247 17.33 -18.03 -6.78
C ALA A 247 16.74 -16.76 -7.43
N ALA A 248 17.61 -15.80 -7.82
CA ALA A 248 17.20 -14.50 -8.32
C ALA A 248 16.34 -14.56 -9.60
N GLY A 249 16.55 -15.58 -10.45
CA GLY A 249 15.68 -15.83 -11.61
C GLY A 249 14.24 -16.19 -11.18
N TYR A 250 14.08 -16.99 -10.15
CA TYR A 250 12.79 -17.37 -9.59
C TYR A 250 12.11 -16.17 -8.92
N ALA A 251 12.85 -15.39 -8.12
CA ALA A 251 12.37 -14.14 -7.54
C ALA A 251 11.93 -13.13 -8.63
N SER A 252 12.67 -13.04 -9.73
CA SER A 252 12.32 -12.20 -10.88
C SER A 252 11.00 -12.64 -11.53
N ALA A 253 10.69 -13.95 -11.57
CA ALA A 253 9.41 -14.44 -12.06
C ALA A 253 8.24 -14.02 -11.17
N MET A 254 8.43 -14.01 -9.84
CA MET A 254 7.43 -13.46 -8.89
C MET A 254 7.24 -11.95 -9.09
N GLY A 255 8.32 -11.21 -9.28
CA GLY A 255 8.26 -9.76 -9.56
C GLY A 255 7.51 -9.45 -10.85
N LEU A 256 7.75 -10.24 -11.90
CA LEU A 256 7.03 -10.10 -13.17
C LEU A 256 5.53 -10.40 -12.99
N PHE A 257 5.19 -11.41 -12.20
CA PHE A 257 3.80 -11.73 -11.87
C PHE A 257 3.10 -10.55 -11.16
N LEU A 258 3.71 -9.97 -10.12
CA LEU A 258 3.17 -8.78 -9.44
C LEU A 258 3.06 -7.57 -10.39
N GLY A 259 4.03 -7.37 -11.27
CA GLY A 259 4.00 -6.31 -12.28
C GLY A 259 2.82 -6.46 -13.24
N VAL A 260 2.55 -7.68 -13.71
CA VAL A 260 1.38 -7.98 -14.56
C VAL A 260 0.07 -7.73 -13.81
N LEU A 261 -0.03 -8.14 -12.55
CA LEU A 261 -1.21 -7.84 -11.73
C LEU A 261 -1.43 -6.33 -11.56
N ALA A 262 -0.38 -5.57 -11.30
CA ALA A 262 -0.47 -4.11 -11.19
C ALA A 262 -0.95 -3.47 -12.50
N ILE A 263 -0.44 -3.91 -13.64
CA ILE A 263 -0.88 -3.45 -14.97
C ILE A 263 -2.38 -3.77 -15.18
N ILE A 264 -2.82 -4.97 -14.84
CA ILE A 264 -4.23 -5.37 -14.95
C ILE A 264 -5.12 -4.41 -14.13
N VAL A 265 -4.75 -4.13 -12.89
CA VAL A 265 -5.50 -3.21 -12.02
C VAL A 265 -5.56 -1.81 -12.62
N VAL A 266 -4.45 -1.28 -13.12
CA VAL A 266 -4.39 0.03 -13.80
C VAL A 266 -5.26 0.06 -15.06
N VAL A 267 -5.26 -1.00 -15.85
CA VAL A 267 -6.10 -1.11 -17.05
C VAL A 267 -7.58 -1.16 -16.69
N ILE A 268 -7.95 -1.92 -15.66
CA ILE A 268 -9.33 -1.97 -15.17
C ILE A 268 -9.76 -0.57 -14.70
N TYR A 269 -8.95 0.10 -13.88
CA TYR A 269 -9.23 1.44 -13.40
C TYR A 269 -9.42 2.43 -14.55
N THR A 270 -8.53 2.42 -15.53
CA THR A 270 -8.62 3.34 -16.69
C THR A 270 -9.87 3.09 -17.54
N ARG A 271 -10.28 1.82 -17.70
CA ARG A 271 -11.52 1.45 -18.42
C ARG A 271 -12.76 1.92 -17.66
N ILE A 272 -12.81 1.72 -16.34
CA ILE A 272 -13.92 2.19 -15.50
C ILE A 272 -14.03 3.71 -15.59
N ARG A 273 -12.90 4.42 -15.48
CA ARG A 273 -12.85 5.88 -15.59
C ARG A 273 -13.38 6.40 -16.92
N ARG A 274 -13.08 5.74 -18.04
CA ARG A 274 -13.54 6.16 -19.38
C ARG A 274 -15.05 5.93 -19.59
N ARG A 275 -15.69 5.01 -18.90
CA ARG A 275 -17.09 4.60 -19.13
C ARG A 275 -18.16 5.46 -18.46
N GLY A 276 -17.84 6.43 -17.67
CA GLY A 276 -18.89 7.21 -17.01
C GLY A 276 -18.42 8.26 -16.01
N TRP A 277 -17.18 8.67 -16.09
CA TRP A 277 -16.58 9.52 -15.06
C TRP A 277 -15.97 10.78 -15.66
N ASN A 278 -16.45 11.16 -16.85
CA ASN A 278 -16.21 12.48 -17.44
C ASN A 278 -17.14 13.45 -16.72
N ILE A 279 -16.67 14.02 -15.61
CA ILE A 279 -17.15 15.27 -15.06
C ILE A 279 -15.94 16.18 -14.91
#